data_07e706315cb696a67d381acaf18ef85d
#
_entry.id   07e706315cb696a67d381acaf18ef85d
#
_cell.length_a   1.000
_cell.length_b   1.000
_cell.length_c   1.000
_cell.angle_alpha   90.00
_cell.angle_beta   90.00
_cell.angle_gamma   90.00
#
_symmetry.space_group_name_H-M   'P 1'
#
loop_
_entity.id
_entity.type
_entity.pdbx_description
1 polymer ?
#
loop_
_entity_poly.entity_id
_entity_poly.type
_entity_poly.pdbx_seq_one_letter_code
_entity_poly.pdbx_strand_id
1 'polypeptide(L)'
;MQVADIFLGLGEPSVAELLRTISLGKLKTFQLYERLKTRLHVTKLNTETLRKIGPRVWERLSGHDEEFATELSQAVLVSHMDMIKLVLDALGIPHEDGFFAKDIDGAKYLTEGWQERVFDQFQGTFPRSLLLFYINHLGLELLKQEQVYSPA
;
A
#
# COMPACT_ATOMS: atom_id res chain seq x y z
N MET A 1 0.39 14.07 -7.09
CA MET A 1 1.03 12.76 -6.81
C MET A 1 0.13 11.64 -7.31
N GLN A 2 0.72 10.62 -7.90
CA GLN A 2 0.03 9.41 -8.34
C GLN A 2 0.37 8.24 -7.40
N VAL A 3 -0.35 7.12 -7.55
CA VAL A 3 -0.08 5.92 -6.72
C VAL A 3 1.34 5.40 -6.93
N ALA A 4 1.83 5.40 -8.16
CA ALA A 4 3.21 4.99 -8.45
C ALA A 4 4.23 5.79 -7.65
N ASP A 5 3.97 7.08 -7.42
CA ASP A 5 4.88 7.96 -6.67
C ASP A 5 5.02 7.53 -5.22
N ILE A 6 3.97 6.95 -4.62
CA ILE A 6 4.02 6.42 -3.26
C ILE A 6 5.06 5.29 -3.19
N PHE A 7 4.97 4.33 -4.10
CA PHE A 7 5.91 3.21 -4.12
C PHE A 7 7.34 3.67 -4.40
N LEU A 8 7.51 4.57 -5.36
CA LEU A 8 8.84 5.11 -5.70
C LEU A 8 9.45 5.87 -4.52
N GLY A 9 8.63 6.64 -3.81
CA GLY A 9 9.08 7.39 -2.63
C GLY A 9 9.46 6.49 -1.45
N LEU A 10 8.83 5.33 -1.33
CA LEU A 10 9.19 4.34 -0.30
C LEU A 10 10.53 3.66 -0.60
N GLY A 11 10.87 3.51 -1.87
CA GLY A 11 12.11 2.89 -2.29
C GLY A 11 11.98 1.40 -2.60
N GLU A 12 12.90 0.89 -3.41
CA GLU A 12 12.87 -0.50 -3.85
C GLU A 12 12.87 -1.54 -2.71
N PRO A 13 13.70 -1.40 -1.65
CA PRO A 13 13.68 -2.34 -0.53
C PRO A 13 12.33 -2.38 0.18
N SER A 14 11.67 -1.24 0.33
CA SER A 14 10.36 -1.16 0.96
C SER A 14 9.28 -1.83 0.11
N VAL A 15 9.34 -1.65 -1.20
CA VAL A 15 8.41 -2.32 -2.12
C VAL A 15 8.61 -3.84 -2.07
N ALA A 16 9.85 -4.32 -2.01
CA ALA A 16 10.13 -5.75 -1.85
C ALA A 16 9.53 -6.30 -0.54
N GLU A 17 9.61 -5.53 0.56
CA GLU A 17 8.99 -5.91 1.83
C GLU A 17 7.46 -5.97 1.70
N LEU A 18 6.85 -5.00 1.02
CA LEU A 18 5.40 -5.01 0.78
C LEU A 18 4.97 -6.24 -0.02
N LEU A 19 5.71 -6.62 -1.05
CA LEU A 19 5.39 -7.79 -1.86
C LEU A 19 5.35 -9.08 -1.01
N ARG A 20 6.20 -9.19 0.00
CA ARG A 20 6.21 -10.35 0.91
C ARG A 20 4.93 -10.46 1.73
N THR A 21 4.20 -9.38 1.88
CA THR A 21 2.97 -9.35 2.67
C THR A 21 1.72 -9.68 1.85
N ILE A 22 1.85 -9.81 0.53
CA ILE A 22 0.74 -10.09 -0.38
C ILE A 22 0.72 -11.58 -0.71
N SER A 23 -0.45 -12.21 -0.60
CA SER A 23 -0.61 -13.62 -0.97
C SER A 23 -0.59 -13.79 -2.50
N LEU A 24 -0.17 -14.98 -2.96
CA LEU A 24 -0.19 -15.30 -4.39
C LEU A 24 -1.61 -15.22 -4.95
N GLY A 25 -2.62 -15.63 -4.17
CA GLY A 25 -4.02 -15.53 -4.57
C GLY A 25 -4.44 -14.11 -4.88
N LYS A 26 -3.98 -13.12 -4.09
CA LYS A 26 -4.27 -11.71 -4.33
C LYS A 26 -3.57 -11.19 -5.58
N LEU A 27 -2.34 -11.59 -5.82
CA LEU A 27 -1.63 -11.24 -7.05
C LEU A 27 -2.36 -11.75 -8.29
N LYS A 28 -2.90 -12.96 -8.24
CA LYS A 28 -3.70 -13.53 -9.33
C LYS A 28 -5.01 -12.79 -9.52
N THR A 29 -5.70 -12.46 -8.43
CA THR A 29 -6.99 -11.76 -8.47
C THR A 29 -6.87 -10.42 -9.19
N PHE A 30 -5.78 -9.69 -8.99
CA PHE A 30 -5.55 -8.39 -9.61
C PHE A 30 -4.73 -8.48 -10.89
N GLN A 31 -4.51 -9.68 -11.43
CA GLN A 31 -3.79 -9.92 -12.68
C GLN A 31 -2.36 -9.37 -12.72
N LEU A 32 -1.79 -9.05 -11.57
CA LEU A 32 -0.42 -8.53 -11.45
C LEU A 32 0.60 -9.54 -11.97
N TYR A 33 0.33 -10.79 -11.72
CA TYR A 33 1.16 -11.91 -12.15
C TYR A 33 1.32 -11.98 -13.68
N GLU A 34 0.23 -11.80 -14.41
CA GLU A 34 0.24 -11.83 -15.88
C GLU A 34 0.96 -10.64 -16.47
N ARG A 35 0.79 -9.47 -15.87
CA ARG A 35 1.42 -8.22 -16.33
C ARG A 35 2.93 -8.24 -16.17
N LEU A 36 3.43 -8.96 -15.18
CA LEU A 36 4.87 -9.10 -14.97
C LEU A 36 5.50 -10.08 -15.96
N LYS A 37 4.70 -10.75 -16.79
CA LYS A 37 5.15 -11.72 -17.79
C LYS A 37 6.06 -12.82 -17.22
N THR A 38 5.76 -13.24 -15.99
CA THR A 38 6.51 -14.30 -15.33
C THR A 38 5.71 -15.59 -15.39
N ARG A 39 6.35 -16.67 -15.86
CA ARG A 39 5.78 -18.01 -15.80
C ARG A 39 6.16 -18.64 -14.46
N LEU A 40 5.46 -18.22 -13.41
CA LEU A 40 5.72 -18.77 -12.09
C LEU A 40 4.71 -19.87 -11.79
N HIS A 41 5.17 -21.12 -11.77
CA HIS A 41 4.39 -22.27 -11.34
C HIS A 41 4.55 -22.47 -9.84
N VAL A 42 4.32 -21.42 -9.05
CA VAL A 42 4.49 -21.48 -7.60
C VAL A 42 3.16 -21.27 -6.90
N THR A 43 2.95 -22.04 -5.84
CA THR A 43 1.78 -21.94 -5.00
C THR A 43 1.94 -20.90 -3.90
N LYS A 44 3.18 -20.45 -3.61
CA LYS A 44 3.50 -19.48 -2.57
C LYS A 44 4.56 -18.50 -3.03
N LEU A 45 4.42 -17.23 -2.64
CA LEU A 45 5.48 -16.25 -2.76
C LEU A 45 6.56 -16.56 -1.72
N ASN A 46 7.66 -17.11 -2.19
CA ASN A 46 8.85 -17.35 -1.37
C ASN A 46 9.96 -16.38 -1.75
N THR A 47 11.07 -16.43 -1.04
CA THR A 47 12.20 -15.52 -1.27
C THR A 47 12.73 -15.62 -2.69
N GLU A 48 12.79 -16.82 -3.25
CA GLU A 48 13.26 -17.05 -4.62
C GLU A 48 12.33 -16.40 -5.65
N THR A 49 11.01 -16.60 -5.49
CA THR A 49 10.00 -16.00 -6.35
C THR A 49 10.08 -14.48 -6.31
N LEU A 50 10.24 -13.91 -5.13
CA LEU A 50 10.36 -12.46 -4.94
C LEU A 50 11.61 -11.89 -5.59
N ARG A 51 12.73 -12.64 -5.61
CA ARG A 51 13.94 -12.23 -6.31
C ARG A 51 13.72 -12.12 -7.82
N LYS A 52 12.84 -12.94 -8.37
CA LYS A 52 12.50 -12.91 -9.79
C LYS A 52 11.54 -11.80 -10.15
N ILE A 53 10.50 -11.59 -9.36
CA ILE A 53 9.45 -10.61 -9.69
C ILE A 53 9.76 -9.21 -9.19
N GLY A 54 10.50 -9.06 -8.09
CA GLY A 54 10.79 -7.76 -7.48
C GLY A 54 11.37 -6.73 -8.44
N PRO A 55 12.44 -7.08 -9.21
CA PRO A 55 13.01 -6.15 -10.18
C PRO A 55 12.02 -5.73 -11.26
N ARG A 56 11.13 -6.63 -11.69
CA ARG A 56 10.12 -6.33 -12.71
C ARG A 56 9.04 -5.42 -12.18
N VAL A 57 8.64 -5.62 -10.92
CA VAL A 57 7.70 -4.71 -10.23
C VAL A 57 8.31 -3.32 -10.17
N TRP A 58 9.56 -3.21 -9.73
CA TRP A 58 10.24 -1.93 -9.65
C TRP A 58 10.38 -1.24 -11.00
N GLU A 59 10.68 -1.98 -12.05
CA GLU A 59 10.76 -1.46 -13.42
C GLU A 59 9.43 -0.86 -13.88
N ARG A 60 8.32 -1.56 -13.61
CA ARG A 60 6.98 -1.06 -13.94
C ARG A 60 6.66 0.23 -13.19
N LEU A 61 6.95 0.27 -11.90
CA LEU A 61 6.73 1.46 -11.08
C LEU A 61 7.59 2.63 -11.53
N SER A 62 8.85 2.37 -11.83
CA SER A 62 9.80 3.38 -12.32
C SER A 62 9.39 3.94 -13.69
N GLY A 63 8.71 3.14 -14.50
CA GLY A 63 8.14 3.58 -15.77
C GLY A 63 6.82 4.34 -15.62
N HIS A 64 6.39 4.62 -14.40
CA HIS A 64 5.12 5.32 -14.11
C HIS A 64 3.90 4.62 -14.69
N ASP A 65 3.88 3.29 -14.65
CA ASP A 65 2.71 2.49 -15.02
C ASP A 65 1.65 2.62 -13.92
N GLU A 66 0.82 3.65 -14.01
CA GLU A 66 -0.16 3.97 -12.97
C GLU A 66 -1.25 2.92 -12.85
N GLU A 67 -1.63 2.29 -13.93
CA GLU A 67 -2.61 1.19 -13.89
C GLU A 67 -2.07 0.02 -13.08
N PHE A 68 -0.80 -0.35 -13.31
CA PHE A 68 -0.13 -1.39 -12.53
C PHE A 68 -0.01 -0.98 -11.06
N ALA A 69 0.42 0.26 -10.79
CA ALA A 69 0.56 0.77 -9.43
C ALA A 69 -0.76 0.75 -8.67
N THR A 70 -1.86 1.13 -9.31
CA THR A 70 -3.20 1.11 -8.71
C THR A 70 -3.62 -0.30 -8.35
N GLU A 71 -3.39 -1.27 -9.22
CA GLU A 71 -3.74 -2.67 -8.95
C GLU A 71 -2.86 -3.26 -7.84
N LEU A 72 -1.57 -2.94 -7.82
CA LEU A 72 -0.68 -3.34 -6.74
C LEU A 72 -1.14 -2.75 -5.40
N SER A 73 -1.51 -1.48 -5.40
CA SER A 73 -2.08 -0.80 -4.24
C SER A 73 -3.32 -1.53 -3.70
N GLN A 74 -4.24 -1.90 -4.57
CA GLN A 74 -5.45 -2.63 -4.18
C GLN A 74 -5.12 -4.00 -3.58
N ALA A 75 -4.15 -4.71 -4.16
CA ALA A 75 -3.71 -6.01 -3.63
C ALA A 75 -3.14 -5.86 -2.22
N VAL A 76 -2.33 -4.82 -1.97
CA VAL A 76 -1.80 -4.52 -0.64
C VAL A 76 -2.93 -4.22 0.34
N LEU A 77 -3.85 -3.34 -0.02
CA LEU A 77 -4.95 -2.93 0.86
C LEU A 77 -5.84 -4.10 1.23
N VAL A 78 -6.26 -4.90 0.26
CA VAL A 78 -7.14 -6.05 0.52
C VAL A 78 -6.45 -7.11 1.38
N SER A 79 -5.13 -7.21 1.31
CA SER A 79 -4.35 -8.13 2.12
C SER A 79 -4.21 -7.69 3.58
N HIS A 80 -4.51 -6.44 3.89
CA HIS A 80 -4.25 -5.84 5.21
C HIS A 80 -5.45 -5.09 5.78
N MET A 81 -6.65 -5.64 5.62
CA MET A 81 -7.88 -5.02 6.12
C MET A 81 -7.86 -4.82 7.64
N ASP A 82 -7.22 -5.71 8.40
CA ASP A 82 -7.13 -5.57 9.86
C ASP A 82 -6.35 -4.31 10.25
N MET A 83 -5.23 -4.03 9.57
CA MET A 83 -4.48 -2.79 9.79
C MET A 83 -5.33 -1.57 9.43
N ILE A 84 -6.01 -1.62 8.30
CA ILE A 84 -6.86 -0.51 7.84
C ILE A 84 -7.91 -0.16 8.89
N LYS A 85 -8.60 -1.17 9.42
CA LYS A 85 -9.61 -0.96 10.47
C LYS A 85 -9.03 -0.26 11.69
N LEU A 86 -7.87 -0.72 12.16
CA LEU A 86 -7.23 -0.13 13.34
C LEU A 86 -6.80 1.32 13.11
N VAL A 87 -6.25 1.62 11.94
CA VAL A 87 -5.84 2.98 11.60
C VAL A 87 -7.05 3.91 11.47
N LEU A 88 -8.10 3.46 10.79
CA LEU A 88 -9.33 4.26 10.65
C LEU A 88 -9.98 4.52 12.01
N ASP A 89 -10.02 3.51 12.88
CA ASP A 89 -10.55 3.68 14.24
C ASP A 89 -9.71 4.70 15.03
N ALA A 90 -8.39 4.63 14.93
CA ALA A 90 -7.51 5.57 15.62
C ALA A 90 -7.69 7.01 15.14
N LEU A 91 -8.00 7.20 13.86
CA LEU A 91 -8.28 8.52 13.28
C LEU A 91 -9.72 8.98 13.51
N GLY A 92 -10.59 8.10 14.00
CA GLY A 92 -12.01 8.40 14.18
C GLY A 92 -12.83 8.44 12.89
N ILE A 93 -12.28 7.89 11.80
CA ILE A 93 -12.98 7.89 10.51
C ILE A 93 -14.04 6.79 10.50
N PRO A 94 -15.33 7.12 10.29
CA PRO A 94 -16.40 6.12 10.20
C PRO A 94 -16.16 5.15 9.04
N HIS A 95 -16.24 3.84 9.32
CA HIS A 95 -16.07 2.81 8.31
C HIS A 95 -16.89 1.56 8.64
N GLU A 96 -17.13 0.73 7.62
CA GLU A 96 -17.67 -0.62 7.79
C GLU A 96 -16.59 -1.61 7.32
N ASP A 97 -16.02 -2.36 8.26
CA ASP A 97 -14.99 -3.38 8.00
C ASP A 97 -13.81 -2.85 7.19
N GLY A 98 -13.41 -1.59 7.39
CA GLY A 98 -12.28 -0.96 6.71
C GLY A 98 -12.67 -0.19 5.44
N PHE A 99 -13.94 -0.20 5.05
CA PHE A 99 -14.43 0.61 3.93
C PHE A 99 -15.09 1.87 4.48
N PHE A 100 -14.80 3.01 3.86
CA PHE A 100 -15.36 4.28 4.31
C PHE A 100 -16.89 4.23 4.35
N ALA A 101 -17.48 4.79 5.41
CA ALA A 101 -18.90 4.92 5.49
C ALA A 101 -19.40 5.83 4.36
N LYS A 102 -20.65 5.60 3.93
CA LYS A 102 -21.26 6.35 2.84
C LYS A 102 -21.36 7.84 3.18
N ASP A 103 -21.04 8.69 2.20
CA ASP A 103 -21.21 10.14 2.28
C ASP A 103 -20.40 10.83 3.40
N ILE A 104 -19.25 10.26 3.79
CA ILE A 104 -18.37 10.92 4.76
C ILE A 104 -17.39 11.86 4.04
N ASP A 105 -17.05 12.95 4.75
CA ASP A 105 -15.91 13.79 4.38
C ASP A 105 -14.70 13.33 5.20
N GLY A 106 -13.95 12.36 4.66
CA GLY A 106 -12.81 11.78 5.37
C GLY A 106 -11.70 12.79 5.66
N ALA A 107 -11.57 13.81 4.81
CA ALA A 107 -10.52 14.81 4.96
C ALA A 107 -10.56 15.55 6.29
N LYS A 108 -11.75 15.79 6.84
CA LYS A 108 -11.90 16.52 8.11
C LYS A 108 -11.34 15.77 9.32
N TYR A 109 -11.13 14.45 9.20
CA TYR A 109 -10.56 13.64 10.28
C TYR A 109 -9.03 13.62 10.24
N LEU A 110 -8.43 14.10 9.15
CA LEU A 110 -6.98 14.16 8.99
C LEU A 110 -6.46 15.53 9.40
N THR A 111 -6.40 15.74 10.71
CA THR A 111 -5.95 17.01 11.28
C THR A 111 -4.42 17.12 11.23
N GLU A 112 -3.88 18.33 11.44
CA GLU A 112 -2.45 18.56 11.40
C GLU A 112 -1.67 17.55 12.27
N GLY A 113 -0.60 16.98 11.70
CA GLY A 113 0.23 16.00 12.40
C GLY A 113 -0.33 14.59 12.44
N TRP A 114 -1.40 14.30 11.70
CA TRP A 114 -2.05 12.99 11.73
C TRP A 114 -1.11 11.86 11.28
N GLN A 115 -0.22 12.12 10.31
CA GLN A 115 0.70 11.11 9.80
C GLN A 115 1.66 10.64 10.90
N GLU A 116 2.28 11.58 11.62
CA GLU A 116 3.19 11.27 12.72
C GLU A 116 2.48 10.51 13.84
N ARG A 117 1.26 10.92 14.17
CA ARG A 117 0.48 10.24 15.21
C ARG A 117 0.17 8.80 14.86
N VAL A 118 -0.25 8.54 13.63
CA VAL A 118 -0.52 7.18 13.15
C VAL A 118 0.77 6.36 13.12
N PHE A 119 1.84 6.94 12.57
CA PHE A 119 3.12 6.25 12.51
C PHE A 119 3.63 5.88 13.90
N ASP A 120 3.64 6.83 14.84
CA ASP A 120 4.12 6.59 16.21
C ASP A 120 3.29 5.54 16.93
N GLN A 121 1.98 5.54 16.73
CA GLN A 121 1.07 4.61 17.38
C GLN A 121 1.28 3.17 16.91
N PHE A 122 1.53 2.96 15.62
CA PHE A 122 1.50 1.62 15.01
C PHE A 122 2.86 1.08 14.56
N GLN A 123 3.94 1.85 14.66
CA GLN A 123 5.26 1.43 14.16
C GLN A 123 5.80 0.16 14.80
N GLY A 124 5.36 -0.18 16.01
CA GLY A 124 5.74 -1.43 16.68
C GLY A 124 4.79 -2.60 16.40
N THR A 125 3.69 -2.36 15.69
CA THR A 125 2.64 -3.36 15.44
C THR A 125 2.67 -3.86 14.01
N PHE A 126 2.95 -2.98 13.04
CA PHE A 126 2.94 -3.31 11.61
C PHE A 126 4.31 -3.02 10.98
N PRO A 127 4.69 -3.72 9.89
CA PRO A 127 5.91 -3.41 9.16
C PRO A 127 5.93 -1.94 8.72
N ARG A 128 7.11 -1.32 8.83
CA ARG A 128 7.29 0.09 8.49
C ARG A 128 6.82 0.43 7.07
N SER A 129 7.21 -0.37 6.10
CA SER A 129 6.85 -0.14 4.70
C SER A 129 5.34 -0.17 4.48
N LEU A 130 4.65 -1.13 5.11
CA LEU A 130 3.20 -1.27 5.02
C LEU A 130 2.49 -0.07 5.64
N LEU A 131 2.92 0.34 6.83
CA LEU A 131 2.32 1.46 7.54
C LEU A 131 2.52 2.77 6.76
N LEU A 132 3.72 3.03 6.25
CA LEU A 132 4.00 4.22 5.45
C LEU A 132 3.23 4.21 4.13
N PHE A 133 3.10 3.05 3.51
CA PHE A 133 2.28 2.91 2.31
C PHE A 133 0.85 3.37 2.59
N TYR A 134 0.24 2.86 3.65
CA TYR A 134 -1.15 3.18 3.96
C TYR A 134 -1.35 4.64 4.37
N ILE A 135 -0.43 5.20 5.16
CA ILE A 135 -0.48 6.62 5.52
C ILE A 135 -0.48 7.49 4.25
N ASN A 136 0.42 7.20 3.31
CA ASN A 136 0.48 7.95 2.05
C ASN A 136 -0.74 7.72 1.16
N HIS A 137 -1.27 6.50 1.16
CA HIS A 137 -2.48 6.18 0.41
C HIS A 137 -3.68 6.98 0.92
N LEU A 138 -3.87 7.06 2.24
CA LEU A 138 -4.92 7.88 2.84
C LEU A 138 -4.75 9.36 2.49
N GLY A 139 -3.53 9.87 2.58
CA GLY A 139 -3.25 11.27 2.26
C GLY A 139 -3.56 11.58 0.80
N LEU A 140 -3.22 10.70 -0.11
CA LEU A 140 -3.54 10.86 -1.53
C LEU A 140 -5.04 10.82 -1.77
N GLU A 141 -5.72 9.83 -1.20
CA GLU A 141 -7.15 9.61 -1.43
C GLU A 141 -8.02 10.70 -0.83
N LEU A 142 -7.75 11.10 0.41
CA LEU A 142 -8.62 12.02 1.16
C LEU A 142 -8.20 13.48 1.08
N LEU A 143 -6.90 13.77 0.96
CA LEU A 143 -6.37 15.13 0.95
C LEU A 143 -5.76 15.53 -0.38
N LYS A 144 -5.69 14.64 -1.35
CA LYS A 144 -4.97 14.85 -2.62
C LYS A 144 -3.53 15.31 -2.37
N GLN A 145 -2.88 14.67 -1.42
CA GLN A 145 -1.49 14.93 -1.04
C GLN A 145 -0.57 14.92 -2.27
N GLU A 146 0.33 15.89 -2.35
CA GLU A 146 1.20 16.05 -3.52
C GLU A 146 2.60 15.47 -3.34
N GLN A 147 3.00 15.18 -2.10
CA GLN A 147 4.32 14.66 -1.79
C GLN A 147 4.23 13.44 -0.88
N VAL A 148 5.17 12.52 -1.04
CA VAL A 148 5.24 11.33 -0.20
C VAL A 148 5.70 11.72 1.20
N TYR A 149 4.93 11.32 2.21
CA TYR A 149 5.29 11.48 3.61
C TYR A 149 6.36 10.47 4.00
N SER A 150 7.37 10.95 4.70
CA SER A 150 8.40 10.11 5.30
C SER A 150 8.72 10.66 6.69
N PRO A 151 8.74 9.83 7.74
CA PRO A 151 9.10 10.31 9.07
C PRO A 151 10.55 10.73 9.12
N ALA A 152 10.81 11.76 9.89
CA ALA A 152 12.16 12.29 10.09
C ALA A 152 13.04 11.30 10.87
#